data_4dd83d834bc2e180ae9841ef8604a1a3
#
_entry.id   4dd83d834bc2e180ae9841ef8604a1a3
#
_cell.length_a   1.000
_cell.length_b   1.000
_cell.length_c   1.000
_cell.angle_alpha   90.00
_cell.angle_beta   90.00
_cell.angle_gamma   90.00
#
_symmetry.space_group_name_H-M   'P 1'
#
loop_
_entity.id
_entity.type
_entity.pdbx_description
1 polymer ?
#
loop_
_entity_poly.entity_id
_entity_poly.type
_entity_poly.pdbx_seq_one_letter_code
_entity_poly.pdbx_strand_id
1 'polypeptide(L)'
;MNPPGTIVVLLIVIGFALAPLAATEIAPNERRSGYTFMAPDTQAIQDDDTANPGMLWVLDGEALWKTRAGSADKACADCHDNARVSMKGVAARYPAYDKTIGRPVNLEQRINICRARHQNASPLVYESRELLALTAFVAEQSRGAAVTPATTPELEPFVQKGRDFFMKRQGQLNLGCANCHDDNWDKHLAGSAVTQAMATGYPLYRLEWQSLGSLQRRLRNCITGMRAQNYDYGAAELVELELYLMSRARGMPIETPAVRP
;
A
#
# COMPACT_ATOMS: atom_id res chain seq x y z
N MET A 1 -80.49 25.64 0.62
CA MET A 1 -79.21 25.98 -0.08
C MET A 1 -78.10 25.43 0.76
N ASN A 2 -77.50 24.30 0.37
CA ASN A 2 -76.31 23.70 1.05
C ASN A 2 -75.06 24.29 0.49
N PRO A 3 -74.01 24.60 1.32
CA PRO A 3 -72.75 25.09 0.83
C PRO A 3 -71.94 23.95 0.20
N PRO A 4 -71.07 24.23 -0.80
CA PRO A 4 -70.21 23.21 -1.43
C PRO A 4 -69.11 22.76 -0.49
N GLY A 5 -68.98 21.45 -0.36
CA GLY A 5 -67.93 20.81 0.43
C GLY A 5 -66.58 20.99 -0.23
N THR A 6 -65.59 21.55 0.50
CA THR A 6 -64.20 21.69 0.08
C THR A 6 -63.46 20.33 0.25
N ILE A 7 -63.06 19.72 -0.85
CA ILE A 7 -62.24 18.51 -0.85
C ILE A 7 -60.77 18.94 -0.61
N VAL A 8 -60.24 18.62 0.55
CA VAL A 8 -58.79 18.78 0.83
C VAL A 8 -58.06 17.54 0.33
N VAL A 9 -57.30 17.67 -0.74
CA VAL A 9 -56.42 16.63 -1.25
C VAL A 9 -55.09 16.68 -0.47
N LEU A 10 -54.89 15.68 0.38
CA LEU A 10 -53.62 15.51 1.15
C LEU A 10 -52.57 14.83 0.25
N LEU A 11 -51.65 15.59 -0.30
CA LEU A 11 -50.49 15.06 -1.04
C LEU A 11 -49.49 14.50 -0.03
N ILE A 12 -49.41 13.16 0.09
CA ILE A 12 -48.36 12.47 0.85
C ILE A 12 -47.10 12.41 -0.03
N VAL A 13 -46.14 13.25 0.25
CA VAL A 13 -44.80 13.16 -0.37
C VAL A 13 -44.03 12.05 0.35
N ILE A 14 -43.94 10.88 -0.26
CA ILE A 14 -43.09 9.79 0.21
C ILE A 14 -41.64 10.15 -0.19
N GLY A 15 -40.90 10.73 0.77
CA GLY A 15 -39.49 10.97 0.61
C GLY A 15 -38.74 9.61 0.62
N PHE A 16 -38.29 9.15 -0.54
CA PHE A 16 -37.31 8.07 -0.62
C PHE A 16 -35.97 8.60 -0.09
N ALA A 17 -35.62 8.28 1.15
CA ALA A 17 -34.26 8.45 1.65
C ALA A 17 -33.40 7.43 0.92
N LEU A 18 -32.63 7.89 -0.09
CA LEU A 18 -31.54 7.14 -0.67
C LEU A 18 -30.46 7.00 0.43
N ALA A 19 -30.47 5.85 1.11
CA ALA A 19 -29.34 5.48 1.96
C ALA A 19 -28.08 5.43 1.08
N PRO A 20 -26.96 6.06 1.49
CA PRO A 20 -25.73 5.91 0.75
C PRO A 20 -25.39 4.41 0.73
N LEU A 21 -25.21 3.84 -0.46
CA LEU A 21 -24.63 2.51 -0.61
C LEU A 21 -23.24 2.58 0.03
N ALA A 22 -23.09 1.96 1.20
CA ALA A 22 -21.78 1.75 1.78
C ALA A 22 -20.99 0.86 0.80
N ALA A 23 -19.81 1.28 0.40
CA ALA A 23 -18.93 0.45 -0.42
C ALA A 23 -18.80 -0.93 0.24
N THR A 24 -19.13 -1.97 -0.49
CA THR A 24 -19.11 -3.34 0.03
C THR A 24 -17.68 -3.81 0.07
N GLU A 25 -17.16 -4.14 1.25
CA GLU A 25 -15.80 -4.68 1.38
C GLU A 25 -15.67 -6.01 0.60
N ILE A 26 -14.59 -6.15 -0.18
CA ILE A 26 -14.37 -7.34 -1.00
C ILE A 26 -14.18 -8.56 -0.09
N ALA A 27 -15.00 -9.58 -0.29
CA ALA A 27 -14.94 -10.81 0.49
C ALA A 27 -13.57 -11.52 0.35
N PRO A 28 -13.05 -12.17 1.39
CA PRO A 28 -11.73 -12.79 1.36
C PRO A 28 -11.49 -13.76 0.20
N ASN A 29 -12.50 -14.51 -0.20
CA ASN A 29 -12.46 -15.45 -1.32
C ASN A 29 -12.53 -14.78 -2.71
N GLU A 30 -12.87 -13.50 -2.76
CA GLU A 30 -12.93 -12.70 -4.00
C GLU A 30 -11.70 -11.82 -4.18
N ARG A 31 -10.79 -11.78 -3.19
CA ARG A 31 -9.59 -10.95 -3.24
C ARG A 31 -8.64 -11.43 -4.32
N ARG A 32 -8.22 -10.47 -5.15
CA ARG A 32 -7.33 -10.70 -6.27
C ARG A 32 -6.15 -9.73 -6.19
N SER A 33 -4.93 -10.26 -6.31
CA SER A 33 -3.74 -9.39 -6.39
C SER A 33 -3.65 -8.70 -7.75
N GLY A 34 -2.84 -7.65 -7.81
CA GLY A 34 -2.56 -6.95 -9.07
C GLY A 34 -2.00 -7.84 -10.16
N TYR A 35 -1.39 -8.98 -9.82
CA TYR A 35 -0.89 -9.98 -10.76
C TYR A 35 -1.99 -10.51 -11.68
N THR A 36 -3.16 -10.82 -11.13
CA THR A 36 -4.27 -11.44 -11.89
C THR A 36 -4.92 -10.51 -12.93
N PHE A 37 -4.60 -9.21 -12.89
CA PHE A 37 -5.10 -8.20 -13.84
C PHE A 37 -4.10 -7.88 -14.96
N MET A 38 -2.94 -8.56 -14.99
CA MET A 38 -1.90 -8.33 -15.99
C MET A 38 -2.07 -9.23 -17.20
N ALA A 39 -1.54 -8.78 -18.35
CA ALA A 39 -1.35 -9.63 -19.51
C ALA A 39 -0.32 -10.75 -19.21
N PRO A 40 -0.44 -11.93 -19.86
CA PRO A 40 0.47 -13.06 -19.66
C PRO A 40 1.96 -12.71 -19.79
N ASP A 41 2.32 -11.84 -20.74
CA ASP A 41 3.72 -11.43 -20.94
C ASP A 41 4.27 -10.67 -19.73
N THR A 42 3.47 -9.81 -19.11
CA THR A 42 3.87 -9.10 -17.88
C THR A 42 3.94 -10.03 -16.67
N GLN A 43 3.05 -11.03 -16.61
CA GLN A 43 3.12 -12.09 -15.59
C GLN A 43 4.42 -12.89 -15.73
N ALA A 44 4.77 -13.30 -16.96
CA ALA A 44 6.00 -14.04 -17.23
C ALA A 44 7.26 -13.25 -16.82
N ILE A 45 7.29 -11.92 -17.02
CA ILE A 45 8.40 -11.07 -16.53
C ILE A 45 8.47 -11.08 -15.00
N GLN A 46 7.36 -11.08 -14.28
CA GLN A 46 7.37 -11.16 -12.81
C GLN A 46 7.80 -12.52 -12.31
N ASP A 47 7.39 -13.60 -12.97
CA ASP A 47 7.59 -14.98 -12.52
C ASP A 47 9.03 -15.47 -12.74
N ASP A 48 9.76 -14.87 -13.67
CA ASP A 48 11.17 -15.18 -13.94
C ASP A 48 12.10 -14.12 -13.30
N ASP A 49 12.79 -14.49 -12.23
CA ASP A 49 13.74 -13.61 -11.54
C ASP A 49 14.87 -13.09 -12.45
N THR A 50 15.19 -13.80 -13.54
CA THR A 50 16.20 -13.34 -14.51
C THR A 50 15.66 -12.29 -15.47
N ALA A 51 14.36 -12.28 -15.71
CA ALA A 51 13.65 -11.31 -16.55
C ALA A 51 13.09 -10.13 -15.74
N ASN A 52 12.87 -10.31 -14.44
CA ASN A 52 12.28 -9.30 -13.56
C ASN A 52 13.26 -8.16 -13.26
N PRO A 53 13.04 -6.94 -13.82
CA PRO A 53 13.99 -5.84 -13.62
C PRO A 53 14.08 -5.39 -12.15
N GLY A 54 13.04 -5.66 -11.33
CA GLY A 54 13.05 -5.36 -9.89
C GLY A 54 14.14 -6.11 -9.12
N MET A 55 14.61 -7.26 -9.65
CA MET A 55 15.69 -8.03 -9.05
C MET A 55 17.04 -7.30 -9.06
N LEU A 56 17.26 -6.34 -9.95
CA LEU A 56 18.45 -5.48 -9.92
C LEU A 56 18.51 -4.65 -8.62
N TRP A 57 17.37 -4.17 -8.13
CA TRP A 57 17.29 -3.48 -6.82
C TRP A 57 17.49 -4.44 -5.66
N VAL A 58 17.03 -5.68 -5.77
CA VAL A 58 17.28 -6.71 -4.74
C VAL A 58 18.77 -6.98 -4.62
N LEU A 59 19.50 -7.10 -5.74
CA LEU A 59 20.96 -7.29 -5.76
C LEU A 59 21.71 -6.08 -5.16
N ASP A 60 21.32 -4.86 -5.53
CA ASP A 60 21.88 -3.65 -4.91
C ASP A 60 21.60 -3.61 -3.40
N GLY A 61 20.39 -3.99 -2.99
CA GLY A 61 19.98 -4.07 -1.59
C GLY A 61 20.79 -5.11 -0.81
N GLU A 62 21.12 -6.26 -1.40
CA GLU A 62 22.01 -7.25 -0.81
C GLU A 62 23.43 -6.70 -0.59
N ALA A 63 23.94 -5.93 -1.55
CA ALA A 63 25.24 -5.26 -1.41
C ALA A 63 25.19 -4.21 -0.28
N LEU A 64 24.14 -3.38 -0.24
CA LEU A 64 23.94 -2.36 0.80
C LEU A 64 23.73 -2.99 2.19
N TRP A 65 23.10 -4.16 2.30
CA TRP A 65 22.93 -4.90 3.55
C TRP A 65 24.27 -5.21 4.24
N LYS A 66 25.31 -5.48 3.45
CA LYS A 66 26.67 -5.80 3.89
C LYS A 66 27.56 -4.56 4.00
N THR A 67 27.11 -3.41 3.49
CA THR A 67 27.89 -2.18 3.47
C THR A 67 27.83 -1.46 4.81
N ARG A 68 28.98 -1.13 5.38
CA ARG A 68 29.09 -0.35 6.61
C ARG A 68 28.71 1.10 6.37
N ALA A 69 28.07 1.72 7.35
CA ALA A 69 27.56 3.09 7.24
C ALA A 69 27.61 3.84 8.57
N GLY A 70 27.62 5.17 8.46
CA GLY A 70 27.59 6.09 9.59
C GLY A 70 28.83 6.04 10.45
N SER A 71 28.85 6.87 11.50
CA SER A 71 30.02 6.97 12.41
C SER A 71 30.15 5.73 13.32
N ALA A 72 29.12 4.92 13.45
CA ALA A 72 29.21 3.65 14.17
C ALA A 72 29.87 2.53 13.35
N ASP A 73 30.17 2.78 12.07
CA ASP A 73 30.81 1.84 11.14
C ASP A 73 30.18 0.43 11.20
N LYS A 74 28.83 0.36 11.05
CA LYS A 74 28.09 -0.90 11.11
C LYS A 74 27.31 -1.16 9.84
N ALA A 75 27.27 -2.43 9.40
CA ALA A 75 26.37 -2.92 8.37
C ALA A 75 25.05 -3.43 8.99
N CYS A 76 24.00 -3.59 8.18
CA CYS A 76 22.79 -4.27 8.62
C CYS A 76 23.10 -5.72 9.05
N ALA A 77 23.97 -6.39 8.29
CA ALA A 77 24.43 -7.75 8.56
C ALA A 77 25.13 -7.91 9.91
N ASP A 78 25.78 -6.88 10.46
CA ASP A 78 26.48 -6.96 11.75
C ASP A 78 25.50 -7.22 12.94
N CYS A 79 24.21 -6.89 12.76
CA CYS A 79 23.18 -7.11 13.77
C CYS A 79 22.14 -8.16 13.37
N HIS A 80 21.91 -8.30 12.08
CA HIS A 80 20.84 -9.14 11.54
C HIS A 80 21.34 -10.39 10.81
N ASP A 81 22.67 -10.58 10.73
CA ASP A 81 23.29 -11.74 10.08
C ASP A 81 22.79 -12.00 8.65
N ASN A 82 22.41 -13.23 8.37
CA ASN A 82 21.85 -13.64 7.09
C ASN A 82 20.39 -13.21 6.95
N ALA A 83 20.11 -12.27 6.05
CA ALA A 83 18.78 -11.75 5.81
C ALA A 83 17.76 -12.83 5.43
N ARG A 84 18.16 -13.90 4.73
CA ARG A 84 17.26 -15.01 4.37
C ARG A 84 16.64 -15.71 5.58
N VAL A 85 17.31 -15.59 6.73
CA VAL A 85 16.84 -16.16 8.00
C VAL A 85 16.16 -15.08 8.83
N SER A 86 16.86 -13.97 9.09
CA SER A 86 16.41 -12.93 10.03
C SER A 86 15.29 -12.05 9.49
N MET A 87 15.21 -11.87 8.17
CA MET A 87 14.18 -11.06 7.51
C MET A 87 13.02 -11.88 6.95
N LYS A 88 13.04 -13.19 7.10
CA LYS A 88 11.96 -14.06 6.61
C LYS A 88 10.60 -13.64 7.18
N GLY A 89 9.66 -13.29 6.31
CA GLY A 89 8.31 -12.87 6.67
C GLY A 89 8.23 -11.49 7.36
N VAL A 90 9.33 -10.72 7.42
CA VAL A 90 9.33 -9.40 8.07
C VAL A 90 8.40 -8.44 7.35
N ALA A 91 8.52 -8.29 6.03
CA ALA A 91 7.70 -7.35 5.26
C ALA A 91 6.20 -7.67 5.32
N ALA A 92 5.84 -8.94 5.48
CA ALA A 92 4.44 -9.37 5.58
C ALA A 92 3.71 -8.81 6.83
N ARG A 93 4.46 -8.27 7.81
CA ARG A 93 3.93 -7.71 9.06
C ARG A 93 3.93 -6.18 9.10
N TYR A 94 4.46 -5.51 8.06
CA TYR A 94 4.51 -4.05 7.99
C TYR A 94 3.29 -3.47 7.24
N PRO A 95 2.89 -2.23 7.59
CA PRO A 95 3.35 -1.37 8.69
C PRO A 95 3.15 -1.97 10.07
N ALA A 96 4.08 -1.70 10.99
CA ALA A 96 4.08 -2.25 12.34
C ALA A 96 4.15 -1.13 13.40
N TYR A 97 3.53 -1.35 14.57
CA TYR A 97 3.56 -0.38 15.66
C TYR A 97 4.97 -0.24 16.25
N ASP A 98 5.49 0.98 16.27
CA ASP A 98 6.71 1.31 17.01
C ASP A 98 6.37 1.93 18.36
N LYS A 99 6.67 1.19 19.44
CA LYS A 99 6.34 1.60 20.82
C LYS A 99 7.02 2.90 21.24
N THR A 100 8.20 3.19 20.69
CA THR A 100 8.95 4.41 21.04
C THR A 100 8.37 5.64 20.34
N ILE A 101 7.85 5.47 19.12
CA ILE A 101 7.26 6.54 18.31
C ILE A 101 5.76 6.68 18.63
N GLY A 102 5.12 5.63 19.15
CA GLY A 102 3.70 5.63 19.50
C GLY A 102 2.74 5.54 18.31
N ARG A 103 3.22 5.07 17.15
CA ARG A 103 2.43 4.96 15.92
C ARG A 103 2.98 3.87 14.97
N PRO A 104 2.19 3.46 13.95
CA PRO A 104 2.72 2.56 12.92
C PRO A 104 3.84 3.24 12.12
N VAL A 105 4.80 2.42 11.72
CA VAL A 105 5.87 2.77 10.79
C VAL A 105 5.88 1.75 9.65
N ASN A 106 6.13 2.20 8.42
CA ASN A 106 6.33 1.31 7.29
C ASN A 106 7.78 0.76 7.27
N LEU A 107 8.09 -0.10 6.31
CA LEU A 107 9.39 -0.76 6.24
C LEU A 107 10.52 0.25 5.94
N GLU A 108 10.28 1.22 5.07
CA GLU A 108 11.21 2.31 4.75
C GLU A 108 11.56 3.14 5.99
N GLN A 109 10.56 3.50 6.79
CA GLN A 109 10.79 4.19 8.06
C GLN A 109 11.57 3.33 9.03
N ARG A 110 11.28 2.02 9.12
CA ARG A 110 12.02 1.11 9.99
C ARG A 110 13.49 1.03 9.60
N ILE A 111 13.80 0.93 8.30
CA ILE A 111 15.17 0.93 7.80
C ILE A 111 15.88 2.22 8.24
N ASN A 112 15.25 3.38 8.03
CA ASN A 112 15.83 4.68 8.41
C ASN A 112 15.98 4.84 9.92
N ILE A 113 15.05 4.34 10.73
CA ILE A 113 15.16 4.32 12.20
C ILE A 113 16.36 3.48 12.64
N CYS A 114 16.58 2.30 12.03
CA CYS A 114 17.73 1.45 12.34
C CYS A 114 19.03 2.14 11.95
N ARG A 115 19.08 2.78 10.77
CA ARG A 115 20.26 3.56 10.32
C ARG A 115 20.61 4.68 11.30
N ALA A 116 19.64 5.47 11.69
CA ALA A 116 19.87 6.59 12.62
C ALA A 116 20.30 6.09 14.00
N ARG A 117 19.61 5.09 14.57
CA ARG A 117 19.82 4.65 15.96
C ARG A 117 21.04 3.77 16.15
N HIS A 118 21.38 2.92 15.18
CA HIS A 118 22.38 1.86 15.35
C HIS A 118 23.61 2.01 14.46
N GLN A 119 23.49 2.74 13.35
CA GLN A 119 24.63 3.03 12.47
C GLN A 119 25.14 4.47 12.65
N ASN A 120 24.41 5.35 13.35
CA ASN A 120 24.69 6.80 13.36
C ASN A 120 24.79 7.38 11.93
N ALA A 121 23.98 6.87 11.01
CA ALA A 121 23.95 7.25 9.61
C ALA A 121 22.72 8.13 9.32
N SER A 122 22.86 9.06 8.40
CA SER A 122 21.73 9.87 7.92
C SER A 122 20.65 8.97 7.31
N PRO A 123 19.36 9.31 7.51
CA PRO A 123 18.27 8.64 6.82
C PRO A 123 18.45 8.73 5.30
N LEU A 124 18.09 7.65 4.62
CA LEU A 124 18.01 7.63 3.17
C LEU A 124 16.74 8.36 2.71
N VAL A 125 16.85 9.09 1.62
CA VAL A 125 15.70 9.82 1.06
C VAL A 125 14.69 8.83 0.49
N TYR A 126 13.39 9.11 0.70
CA TYR A 126 12.32 8.33 0.06
C TYR A 126 12.48 8.35 -1.47
N GLU A 127 12.18 7.23 -2.11
CA GLU A 127 12.35 6.99 -3.54
C GLU A 127 13.82 7.03 -4.01
N SER A 128 14.81 7.20 -3.11
CA SER A 128 16.20 6.99 -3.51
C SER A 128 16.45 5.53 -3.87
N ARG A 129 17.40 5.29 -4.77
CA ARG A 129 17.79 3.93 -5.18
C ARG A 129 18.18 3.08 -3.99
N GLU A 130 18.91 3.65 -3.03
CA GLU A 130 19.40 2.95 -1.85
C GLU A 130 18.28 2.52 -0.91
N LEU A 131 17.29 3.38 -0.64
CA LEU A 131 16.17 3.02 0.23
C LEU A 131 15.28 2.00 -0.44
N LEU A 132 14.95 2.19 -1.71
CA LEU A 132 14.16 1.22 -2.49
C LEU A 132 14.87 -0.13 -2.59
N ALA A 133 16.19 -0.15 -2.80
CA ALA A 133 16.98 -1.37 -2.89
C ALA A 133 16.98 -2.15 -1.56
N LEU A 134 17.28 -1.49 -0.43
CA LEU A 134 17.21 -2.12 0.88
C LEU A 134 15.81 -2.62 1.20
N THR A 135 14.77 -1.83 0.90
CA THR A 135 13.38 -2.23 1.12
C THR A 135 13.02 -3.45 0.26
N ALA A 136 13.41 -3.46 -1.02
CA ALA A 136 13.16 -4.57 -1.92
C ALA A 136 13.87 -5.85 -1.46
N PHE A 137 15.14 -5.75 -1.07
CA PHE A 137 15.92 -6.88 -0.57
C PHE A 137 15.29 -7.49 0.69
N VAL A 138 14.91 -6.66 1.67
CA VAL A 138 14.24 -7.15 2.89
C VAL A 138 12.85 -7.73 2.58
N ALA A 139 12.09 -7.08 1.70
CA ALA A 139 10.74 -7.53 1.36
C ALA A 139 10.73 -8.82 0.54
N GLU A 140 11.73 -9.02 -0.32
CA GLU A 140 11.92 -10.25 -1.10
C GLU A 140 12.07 -11.47 -0.17
N GLN A 141 12.68 -11.33 1.01
CA GLN A 141 12.77 -12.41 2.01
C GLN A 141 11.38 -12.85 2.56
N SER A 142 10.34 -12.11 2.22
CA SER A 142 8.95 -12.44 2.57
C SER A 142 8.13 -12.95 1.38
N ARG A 143 8.73 -13.11 0.19
CA ARG A 143 8.01 -13.58 -1.02
C ARG A 143 7.32 -14.91 -0.72
N GLY A 144 6.04 -15.01 -1.09
CA GLY A 144 5.19 -16.17 -0.82
C GLY A 144 4.63 -16.26 0.60
N ALA A 145 5.15 -15.49 1.56
CA ALA A 145 4.59 -15.45 2.90
C ALA A 145 3.22 -14.76 2.91
N ALA A 146 2.30 -15.24 3.72
CA ALA A 146 1.00 -14.61 3.89
C ALA A 146 1.14 -13.24 4.55
N VAL A 147 0.46 -12.23 3.99
CA VAL A 147 0.32 -10.89 4.60
C VAL A 147 -0.36 -11.04 5.96
N THR A 148 0.34 -10.63 7.02
CA THR A 148 -0.10 -10.80 8.40
C THR A 148 0.21 -9.56 9.25
N PRO A 149 -0.32 -8.36 8.89
CA PRO A 149 -0.15 -7.20 9.75
C PRO A 149 -0.76 -7.51 11.13
N ALA A 150 -0.11 -7.03 12.18
CA ALA A 150 -0.58 -7.28 13.53
C ALA A 150 -1.99 -6.70 13.74
N THR A 151 -2.80 -7.41 14.52
CA THR A 151 -4.11 -6.95 14.99
C THR A 151 -4.01 -6.74 16.49
N THR A 152 -3.50 -5.59 16.89
CA THR A 152 -3.38 -5.24 18.32
C THR A 152 -4.26 -4.02 18.60
N PRO A 153 -4.74 -3.86 19.85
CA PRO A 153 -5.55 -2.69 20.22
C PRO A 153 -4.88 -1.36 19.88
N GLU A 154 -3.55 -1.29 19.94
CA GLU A 154 -2.80 -0.09 19.62
C GLU A 154 -2.83 0.27 18.13
N LEU A 155 -2.95 -0.73 17.24
CA LEU A 155 -3.00 -0.51 15.79
C LEU A 155 -4.41 -0.22 15.26
N GLU A 156 -5.44 -0.70 15.95
CA GLU A 156 -6.83 -0.57 15.48
C GLU A 156 -7.25 0.86 15.12
N PRO A 157 -6.95 1.90 15.94
CA PRO A 157 -7.29 3.28 15.59
C PRO A 157 -6.62 3.76 14.30
N PHE A 158 -5.41 3.28 13.99
CA PHE A 158 -4.68 3.64 12.77
C PHE A 158 -5.20 2.89 11.54
N VAL A 159 -5.61 1.63 11.70
CA VAL A 159 -6.32 0.89 10.64
C VAL A 159 -7.61 1.60 10.27
N GLN A 160 -8.38 2.05 11.27
CA GLN A 160 -9.62 2.80 11.02
C GLN A 160 -9.35 4.14 10.30
N LYS A 161 -8.34 4.91 10.69
CA LYS A 161 -7.94 6.13 9.98
C LYS A 161 -7.55 5.86 8.53
N GLY A 162 -6.80 4.79 8.28
CA GLY A 162 -6.45 4.37 6.91
C GLY A 162 -7.69 4.00 6.10
N ARG A 163 -8.66 3.32 6.71
CA ARG A 163 -9.96 3.01 6.11
C ARG A 163 -10.75 4.28 5.80
N ASP A 164 -10.82 5.20 6.74
CA ASP A 164 -11.52 6.48 6.55
C ASP A 164 -10.90 7.28 5.40
N PHE A 165 -9.56 7.27 5.31
CA PHE A 165 -8.85 7.88 4.18
C PHE A 165 -9.23 7.20 2.85
N PHE A 166 -9.25 5.88 2.81
CA PHE A 166 -9.59 5.10 1.61
C PHE A 166 -11.01 5.38 1.12
N MET A 167 -11.95 5.58 2.04
CA MET A 167 -13.37 5.88 1.75
C MET A 167 -13.61 7.36 1.43
N LYS A 168 -12.75 8.26 1.96
CA LYS A 168 -12.93 9.70 1.88
C LYS A 168 -12.87 10.20 0.43
N ARG A 169 -13.94 10.85 0.00
CA ARG A 169 -13.97 11.57 -1.28
C ARG A 169 -13.21 12.89 -1.16
N GLN A 170 -12.31 13.15 -2.09
CA GLN A 170 -11.43 14.31 -2.05
C GLN A 170 -11.02 14.77 -3.45
N GLY A 171 -10.33 15.92 -3.51
CA GLY A 171 -9.86 16.50 -4.75
C GLY A 171 -10.98 17.09 -5.61
N GLN A 172 -10.59 17.71 -6.72
CA GLN A 172 -11.53 18.35 -7.63
C GLN A 172 -12.50 17.37 -8.30
N LEU A 173 -12.08 16.10 -8.44
CA LEU A 173 -12.92 15.05 -9.01
C LEU A 173 -13.86 14.41 -7.97
N ASN A 174 -13.76 14.82 -6.69
CA ASN A 174 -14.58 14.30 -5.60
C ASN A 174 -14.62 12.76 -5.59
N LEU A 175 -13.46 12.10 -5.64
CA LEU A 175 -13.29 10.65 -5.64
C LEU A 175 -12.59 10.18 -4.38
N GLY A 176 -12.96 9.01 -3.87
CA GLY A 176 -12.20 8.23 -2.90
C GLY A 176 -11.57 7.01 -3.56
N CYS A 177 -10.61 6.37 -2.89
CA CYS A 177 -9.97 5.16 -3.40
C CYS A 177 -11.01 4.05 -3.65
N ALA A 178 -12.00 3.91 -2.77
CA ALA A 178 -13.08 2.94 -2.88
C ALA A 178 -13.88 3.07 -4.18
N ASN A 179 -14.08 4.29 -4.70
CA ASN A 179 -14.82 4.47 -5.94
C ASN A 179 -14.19 3.77 -7.15
N CYS A 180 -12.88 3.60 -7.15
CA CYS A 180 -12.18 2.80 -8.16
C CYS A 180 -12.02 1.36 -7.68
N HIS A 181 -11.46 1.14 -6.49
CA HIS A 181 -10.93 -0.14 -6.07
C HIS A 181 -11.94 -1.08 -5.41
N ASP A 182 -13.10 -0.59 -4.97
CA ASP A 182 -14.23 -1.40 -4.50
C ASP A 182 -15.36 -1.42 -5.53
N ASP A 183 -15.76 -0.23 -6.03
CA ASP A 183 -16.96 -0.12 -6.88
C ASP A 183 -16.69 -0.41 -8.36
N ASN A 184 -15.44 -0.25 -8.83
CA ASN A 184 -15.09 -0.27 -10.25
C ASN A 184 -13.82 -1.11 -10.57
N TRP A 185 -13.42 -2.02 -9.68
CA TRP A 185 -12.33 -2.95 -10.02
C TRP A 185 -12.73 -3.81 -11.23
N ASP A 186 -11.74 -4.32 -11.96
CA ASP A 186 -11.87 -5.04 -13.24
C ASP A 186 -12.33 -4.16 -14.44
N LYS A 187 -12.63 -2.88 -14.22
CA LYS A 187 -12.81 -1.91 -15.29
C LYS A 187 -11.46 -1.30 -15.70
N HIS A 188 -11.46 -0.54 -16.77
CA HIS A 188 -10.25 0.10 -17.30
C HIS A 188 -10.32 1.62 -17.15
N LEU A 189 -9.21 2.21 -16.76
CA LEU A 189 -8.99 3.65 -16.75
C LEU A 189 -7.71 3.95 -17.56
N ALA A 190 -7.84 4.74 -18.64
CA ALA A 190 -6.74 5.08 -19.53
C ALA A 190 -5.95 3.83 -20.02
N GLY A 191 -6.65 2.75 -20.35
CA GLY A 191 -6.04 1.50 -20.83
C GLY A 191 -5.54 0.54 -19.73
N SER A 192 -5.42 0.99 -18.50
CA SER A 192 -4.98 0.15 -17.37
C SER A 192 -6.15 -0.43 -16.59
N ALA A 193 -6.08 -1.71 -16.23
CA ALA A 193 -7.08 -2.33 -15.36
C ALA A 193 -7.05 -1.70 -13.96
N VAL A 194 -8.22 -1.40 -13.42
CA VAL A 194 -8.40 -0.98 -12.04
C VAL A 194 -8.40 -2.23 -11.16
N THR A 195 -7.39 -2.35 -10.30
CA THR A 195 -7.24 -3.49 -9.39
C THR A 195 -8.00 -3.28 -8.09
N GLN A 196 -8.07 -4.30 -7.25
CA GLN A 196 -8.70 -4.22 -5.91
C GLN A 196 -7.82 -3.52 -4.84
N ALA A 197 -6.71 -2.89 -5.20
CA ALA A 197 -5.76 -2.25 -4.29
C ALA A 197 -5.19 -3.18 -3.20
N MET A 198 -4.94 -4.45 -3.53
CA MET A 198 -4.23 -5.37 -2.65
C MET A 198 -2.73 -5.11 -2.77
N ALA A 199 -2.10 -4.57 -1.71
CA ALA A 199 -0.74 -4.02 -1.76
C ALA A 199 0.36 -5.09 -1.57
N THR A 200 0.23 -6.25 -2.21
CA THR A 200 1.07 -7.44 -2.00
C THR A 200 2.46 -7.38 -2.63
N GLY A 201 2.68 -6.47 -3.59
CA GLY A 201 3.87 -6.51 -4.46
C GLY A 201 4.91 -5.41 -4.24
N TYR A 202 4.76 -4.56 -3.20
CA TYR A 202 5.63 -3.40 -3.01
C TYR A 202 6.87 -3.68 -2.15
N PRO A 203 8.02 -2.99 -2.47
CA PRO A 203 8.22 -2.12 -3.64
C PRO A 203 8.16 -2.92 -4.93
N LEU A 204 7.65 -2.29 -6.00
CA LEU A 204 7.45 -2.96 -7.28
C LEU A 204 8.06 -2.19 -8.46
N TYR A 205 8.41 -2.92 -9.52
CA TYR A 205 8.85 -2.33 -10.78
C TYR A 205 7.63 -2.00 -11.65
N ARG A 206 7.56 -0.75 -12.12
CA ARG A 206 6.56 -0.39 -13.13
C ARG A 206 7.21 -0.17 -14.48
N LEU A 207 6.65 -0.83 -15.50
CA LEU A 207 7.09 -0.65 -16.87
C LEU A 207 6.90 0.81 -17.33
N GLU A 208 5.81 1.45 -16.92
CA GLU A 208 5.56 2.88 -17.13
C GLU A 208 6.66 3.77 -16.52
N TRP A 209 7.19 3.42 -15.35
CA TRP A 209 8.21 4.22 -14.67
C TRP A 209 9.64 3.87 -15.09
N GLN A 210 9.83 2.71 -15.69
CA GLN A 210 11.14 2.10 -15.94
C GLN A 210 12.01 2.07 -14.67
N SER A 211 11.36 1.88 -13.52
CA SER A 211 11.98 1.96 -12.20
C SER A 211 11.18 1.20 -11.16
N LEU A 212 11.87 0.79 -10.09
CA LEU A 212 11.22 0.40 -8.84
C LEU A 212 10.59 1.62 -8.16
N GLY A 213 9.49 1.41 -7.45
CA GLY A 213 8.85 2.47 -6.66
C GLY A 213 8.14 1.91 -5.42
N SER A 214 8.04 2.73 -4.39
CA SER A 214 7.32 2.39 -3.17
C SER A 214 5.80 2.39 -3.36
N LEU A 215 5.08 1.83 -2.38
CA LEU A 215 3.62 1.95 -2.32
C LEU A 215 3.21 3.43 -2.22
N GLN A 216 3.94 4.25 -1.47
CA GLN A 216 3.62 5.68 -1.34
C GLN A 216 3.75 6.44 -2.66
N ARG A 217 4.71 6.10 -3.51
CA ARG A 217 4.77 6.67 -4.87
C ARG A 217 3.49 6.38 -5.65
N ARG A 218 2.99 5.15 -5.57
CA ARG A 218 1.72 4.79 -6.23
C ARG A 218 0.52 5.52 -5.63
N LEU A 219 0.42 5.61 -4.31
CA LEU A 219 -0.66 6.32 -3.62
C LEU A 219 -0.67 7.80 -4.02
N ARG A 220 0.48 8.45 -4.04
CA ARG A 220 0.64 9.84 -4.46
C ARG A 220 0.20 10.06 -5.91
N ASN A 221 0.51 9.12 -6.82
CA ASN A 221 0.04 9.18 -8.20
C ASN A 221 -1.50 9.11 -8.28
N CYS A 222 -2.14 8.24 -7.49
CA CYS A 222 -3.61 8.17 -7.44
C CYS A 222 -4.22 9.44 -6.85
N ILE A 223 -3.64 10.00 -5.79
CA ILE A 223 -4.07 11.26 -5.17
C ILE A 223 -3.96 12.42 -6.17
N THR A 224 -2.85 12.51 -6.92
CA THR A 224 -2.70 13.48 -8.02
C THR A 224 -3.74 13.26 -9.11
N GLY A 225 -4.01 12.01 -9.48
CA GLY A 225 -5.04 11.65 -10.47
C GLY A 225 -6.45 12.09 -10.07
N MET A 226 -6.77 12.09 -8.77
CA MET A 226 -8.02 12.64 -8.23
C MET A 226 -8.02 14.19 -8.16
N ARG A 227 -6.92 14.85 -8.54
CA ARG A 227 -6.68 16.28 -8.40
C ARG A 227 -6.83 16.73 -6.94
N ALA A 228 -6.37 15.91 -6.00
CA ALA A 228 -6.31 16.20 -4.58
C ALA A 228 -4.90 16.70 -4.19
N GLN A 229 -4.81 17.40 -3.06
CA GLN A 229 -3.53 17.79 -2.49
C GLN A 229 -2.78 16.55 -2.01
N ASN A 230 -1.52 16.44 -2.41
CA ASN A 230 -0.67 15.32 -2.04
C ASN A 230 -0.10 15.48 -0.62
N TYR A 231 0.35 14.37 -0.07
CA TYR A 231 1.05 14.30 1.21
C TYR A 231 2.55 14.06 0.98
N ASP A 232 3.39 14.47 1.92
CA ASP A 232 4.81 14.15 1.87
C ASP A 232 5.06 12.66 2.09
N TYR A 233 6.15 12.15 1.54
CA TYR A 233 6.56 10.78 1.82
C TYR A 233 6.79 10.58 3.32
N GLY A 234 6.32 9.47 3.86
CA GLY A 234 6.41 9.16 5.28
C GLY A 234 5.36 9.86 6.15
N ALA A 235 4.45 10.66 5.58
CA ALA A 235 3.34 11.26 6.32
C ALA A 235 2.49 10.19 7.00
N ALA A 236 1.94 10.54 8.16
CA ALA A 236 1.15 9.60 8.96
C ALA A 236 -0.04 9.05 8.18
N GLU A 237 -0.71 9.90 7.42
CA GLU A 237 -1.87 9.55 6.60
C GLU A 237 -1.54 8.48 5.55
N LEU A 238 -0.36 8.58 4.92
CA LEU A 238 0.06 7.57 3.95
C LEU A 238 0.42 6.24 4.62
N VAL A 239 1.07 6.26 5.79
CA VAL A 239 1.41 5.05 6.54
C VAL A 239 0.16 4.37 7.10
N GLU A 240 -0.82 5.14 7.58
CA GLU A 240 -2.13 4.64 8.03
C GLU A 240 -2.90 3.99 6.86
N LEU A 241 -2.87 4.63 5.68
CA LEU A 241 -3.45 4.05 4.47
C LEU A 241 -2.74 2.75 4.04
N GLU A 242 -1.39 2.71 4.07
CA GLU A 242 -0.64 1.47 3.83
C GLU A 242 -1.03 0.36 4.80
N LEU A 243 -1.16 0.66 6.10
CA LEU A 243 -1.59 -0.30 7.11
C LEU A 243 -2.98 -0.88 6.81
N TYR A 244 -3.92 -0.02 6.41
CA TYR A 244 -5.25 -0.45 5.99
C TYR A 244 -5.18 -1.34 4.74
N LEU A 245 -4.41 -0.96 3.71
CA LEU A 245 -4.27 -1.75 2.48
C LEU A 245 -3.65 -3.12 2.75
N MET A 246 -2.66 -3.20 3.63
CA MET A 246 -2.09 -4.48 4.07
C MET A 246 -3.11 -5.30 4.88
N SER A 247 -3.95 -4.66 5.68
CA SER A 247 -5.05 -5.34 6.39
C SER A 247 -6.08 -5.91 5.40
N ARG A 248 -6.39 -5.19 4.32
CA ARG A 248 -7.25 -5.69 3.22
C ARG A 248 -6.65 -6.91 2.53
N ALA A 249 -5.33 -6.94 2.34
CA ALA A 249 -4.60 -8.02 1.69
C ALA A 249 -4.28 -9.19 2.62
N ARG A 250 -4.75 -9.18 3.88
CA ARG A 250 -4.47 -10.24 4.87
C ARG A 250 -4.69 -11.64 4.31
N GLY A 251 -3.71 -12.52 4.50
CA GLY A 251 -3.72 -13.90 4.03
C GLY A 251 -3.24 -14.10 2.58
N MET A 252 -3.14 -13.02 1.79
CA MET A 252 -2.61 -13.11 0.42
C MET A 252 -1.08 -13.21 0.44
N PRO A 253 -0.46 -13.87 -0.55
CA PRO A 253 1.00 -13.99 -0.61
C PRO A 253 1.66 -12.63 -0.95
N ILE A 254 2.82 -12.37 -0.35
CA ILE A 254 3.74 -11.28 -0.76
C ILE A 254 4.33 -11.63 -2.14
N GLU A 255 4.35 -10.67 -3.05
CA GLU A 255 4.81 -10.83 -4.43
C GLU A 255 6.08 -10.02 -4.75
N THR A 256 6.69 -9.35 -3.77
CA THR A 256 7.82 -8.42 -3.97
C THR A 256 9.09 -9.14 -4.47
N PRO A 257 9.83 -8.52 -5.43
CA PRO A 257 9.45 -7.34 -6.19
C PRO A 257 8.50 -7.71 -7.33
N ALA A 258 7.29 -7.17 -7.30
CA ALA A 258 6.34 -7.39 -8.38
C ALA A 258 6.67 -6.53 -9.62
N VAL A 259 6.14 -6.94 -10.77
CA VAL A 259 6.18 -6.15 -12.01
C VAL A 259 4.75 -5.72 -12.37
N ARG A 260 4.58 -4.48 -12.78
CA ARG A 260 3.27 -3.94 -13.22
C ARG A 260 3.45 -3.07 -14.46
N PRO A 261 2.39 -2.95 -15.29
CA PRO A 261 2.39 -2.06 -16.47
C PRO A 261 2.74 -0.62 -16.13
#